data_e5f439a334d5e157a657d04d8b4a1087
#
_entry.id   e5f439a334d5e157a657d04d8b4a1087
#
_cell.length_a   1.000
_cell.length_b   1.000
_cell.length_c   1.000
_cell.angle_alpha   90.00
_cell.angle_beta   90.00
_cell.angle_gamma   90.00
#
_symmetry.space_group_name_H-M   'P 1'
#
loop_
_entity.id
_entity.type
_entity.pdbx_description
1 polymer ?
#
loop_
_entity_poly.entity_id
_entity_poly.type
_entity_poly.pdbx_seq_one_letter_code
_entity_poly.pdbx_strand_id
1 'polypeptide(L)'
;DHARRFFAQLTAWKWFLSEGKKHKNRYLENLAVSNFIMYSCRLILNHNRLLYPFQKWMLKETEKAENKPEKFMRNIHKLLKNRKPKLMERIYSDLKNMKLCDFDETKWGTFFHKDIETTWMQHEPYIADL
;
A
#
# COMPACT_ATOMS: atom_id res chain seq x y z
N ASP A 1 2.37 10.93 10.66
CA ASP A 1 3.23 9.79 10.44
C ASP A 1 2.89 9.07 9.13
N HIS A 2 3.83 9.06 8.18
CA HIS A 2 3.63 8.49 6.86
C HIS A 2 3.34 6.99 6.91
N ALA A 3 4.04 6.25 7.77
CA ALA A 3 3.86 4.80 7.85
C ALA A 3 2.43 4.41 8.23
N ARG A 4 1.84 5.10 9.21
CA ARG A 4 0.45 4.84 9.61
C ARG A 4 -0.52 5.12 8.49
N ARG A 5 -0.30 6.21 7.77
CA ARG A 5 -1.16 6.59 6.64
C ARG A 5 -1.07 5.55 5.52
N PHE A 6 0.13 5.05 5.24
CA PHE A 6 0.30 4.00 4.24
C PHE A 6 -0.37 2.69 4.66
N PHE A 7 -0.24 2.29 5.92
CA PHE A 7 -0.92 1.08 6.41
C PHE A 7 -2.44 1.21 6.35
N ALA A 8 -2.98 2.39 6.63
CA ALA A 8 -4.42 2.61 6.49
C ALA A 8 -4.86 2.41 5.04
N GLN A 9 -4.08 2.90 4.08
CA GLN A 9 -4.35 2.67 2.66
C GLN A 9 -4.28 1.18 2.31
N LEU A 10 -3.27 0.47 2.81
CA LEU A 10 -3.15 -0.96 2.54
C LEU A 10 -4.37 -1.74 3.05
N THR A 11 -4.82 -1.43 4.26
CA THR A 11 -5.99 -2.07 4.85
C THR A 11 -7.24 -1.80 4.00
N ALA A 12 -7.41 -0.55 3.56
CA ALA A 12 -8.54 -0.17 2.71
C ALA A 12 -8.54 -0.93 1.39
N TRP A 13 -7.38 -1.00 0.72
CA TRP A 13 -7.32 -1.63 -0.60
C TRP A 13 -7.42 -3.15 -0.54
N LYS A 14 -7.07 -3.79 0.58
CA LYS A 14 -7.41 -5.19 0.81
C LYS A 14 -8.93 -5.39 0.79
N TRP A 15 -9.65 -4.53 1.48
CA TRP A 15 -11.10 -4.59 1.50
C TRP A 15 -11.69 -4.34 0.12
N PHE A 16 -11.19 -3.34 -0.60
CA PHE A 16 -11.68 -3.03 -1.95
C PHE A 16 -11.42 -4.16 -2.94
N LEU A 17 -10.32 -4.90 -2.81
CA LEU A 17 -10.12 -6.07 -3.65
C LEU A 17 -11.19 -7.12 -3.40
N SER A 18 -11.51 -7.38 -2.13
CA SER A 18 -12.59 -8.32 -1.77
C SER A 18 -13.93 -7.88 -2.36
N GLU A 19 -14.23 -6.58 -2.29
CA GLU A 19 -15.47 -6.05 -2.87
C GLU A 19 -15.48 -6.15 -4.39
N GLY A 20 -14.34 -5.89 -5.03
CA GLY A 20 -14.21 -6.05 -6.47
C GLY A 20 -14.48 -7.49 -6.91
N LYS A 21 -13.94 -8.45 -6.19
CA LYS A 21 -14.16 -9.88 -6.45
C LYS A 21 -15.62 -10.26 -6.23
N LYS A 22 -16.20 -9.83 -5.12
CA LYS A 22 -17.60 -10.13 -4.79
C LYS A 22 -18.57 -9.62 -5.84
N HIS A 23 -18.35 -8.43 -6.37
CA HIS A 23 -19.20 -7.81 -7.35
C HIS A 23 -18.74 -8.02 -8.81
N LYS A 24 -17.69 -8.83 -9.01
CA LYS A 24 -17.12 -9.10 -10.34
C LYS A 24 -16.75 -7.81 -11.07
N ASN A 25 -16.24 -6.83 -10.33
CA ASN A 25 -15.83 -5.54 -10.86
C ASN A 25 -14.33 -5.55 -11.14
N ARG A 26 -13.97 -5.82 -12.40
CA ARG A 26 -12.57 -5.93 -12.79
C ARG A 26 -11.81 -4.61 -12.63
N TYR A 27 -12.47 -3.49 -12.88
CA TYR A 27 -11.84 -2.19 -12.70
C TYR A 27 -11.43 -1.98 -11.24
N LEU A 28 -12.36 -2.27 -10.31
CA LEU A 28 -12.07 -2.12 -8.88
C LEU A 28 -10.97 -3.08 -8.42
N GLU A 29 -10.96 -4.31 -8.92
CA GLU A 29 -9.87 -5.25 -8.62
C GLU A 29 -8.51 -4.71 -9.04
N ASN A 30 -8.43 -4.20 -10.28
CA ASN A 30 -7.17 -3.66 -10.80
C ASN A 30 -6.72 -2.42 -10.03
N LEU A 31 -7.67 -1.53 -9.71
CA LEU A 31 -7.39 -0.33 -8.93
C LEU A 31 -6.88 -0.69 -7.53
N ALA A 32 -7.54 -1.66 -6.87
CA ALA A 32 -7.14 -2.10 -5.54
C ALA A 32 -5.73 -2.69 -5.54
N VAL A 33 -5.41 -3.55 -6.51
CA VAL A 33 -4.08 -4.14 -6.62
C VAL A 33 -3.03 -3.06 -6.90
N SER A 34 -3.30 -2.16 -7.83
CA SER A 34 -2.34 -1.10 -8.17
C SER A 34 -2.05 -0.19 -6.99
N ASN A 35 -3.08 0.23 -6.28
CA ASN A 35 -2.91 1.11 -5.11
C ASN A 35 -2.24 0.37 -3.94
N PHE A 36 -2.61 -0.88 -3.70
CA PHE A 36 -1.97 -1.66 -2.66
C PHE A 36 -0.46 -1.80 -2.93
N ILE A 37 -0.09 -2.09 -4.16
CA ILE A 37 1.32 -2.21 -4.55
C ILE A 37 2.04 -0.87 -4.37
N MET A 38 1.43 0.22 -4.82
CA MET A 38 2.02 1.54 -4.69
C MET A 38 2.33 1.87 -3.23
N TYR A 39 1.35 1.72 -2.34
CA TYR A 39 1.56 2.05 -0.93
C TYR A 39 2.49 1.07 -0.23
N SER A 40 2.51 -0.20 -0.64
CA SER A 40 3.48 -1.16 -0.12
C SER A 40 4.91 -0.74 -0.47
N CYS A 41 5.14 -0.36 -1.71
CA CYS A 41 6.45 0.12 -2.15
C CYS A 41 6.83 1.42 -1.45
N ARG A 42 5.88 2.33 -1.25
CA ARG A 42 6.14 3.57 -0.53
C ARG A 42 6.53 3.33 0.93
N LEU A 43 5.93 2.33 1.58
CA LEU A 43 6.35 1.92 2.92
C LEU A 43 7.81 1.48 2.93
N ILE A 44 8.19 0.62 2.00
CA ILE A 44 9.56 0.13 1.90
C ILE A 44 10.53 1.29 1.62
N LEU A 45 10.20 2.16 0.66
CA LEU A 45 11.05 3.30 0.35
C LEU A 45 11.18 4.23 1.55
N ASN A 46 10.08 4.53 2.23
CA ASN A 46 10.09 5.38 3.42
C ASN A 46 10.95 4.78 4.54
N HIS A 47 10.81 3.47 4.77
CA HIS A 47 11.61 2.76 5.79
C HIS A 47 13.10 2.80 5.47
N ASN A 48 13.46 2.75 4.20
CA ASN A 48 14.86 2.81 3.75
C ASN A 48 15.36 4.23 3.55
N ARG A 49 14.54 5.23 3.88
CA ARG A 49 14.87 6.66 3.72
C ARG A 49 15.21 7.02 2.29
N LEU A 50 14.51 6.39 1.34
CA LEU A 50 14.65 6.67 -0.07
C LEU A 50 13.50 7.56 -0.52
N LEU A 51 13.79 8.48 -1.43
CA LEU A 51 12.76 9.35 -1.98
C LEU A 51 11.85 8.56 -2.91
N TYR A 52 10.57 8.94 -2.91
CA TYR A 52 9.62 8.35 -3.84
C TYR A 52 9.94 8.83 -5.26
N PRO A 53 10.31 7.91 -6.17
CA PRO A 53 10.62 8.28 -7.53
C PRO A 53 9.34 8.46 -8.34
N PHE A 54 9.48 8.94 -9.57
CA PHE A 54 8.36 8.91 -10.50
C PHE A 54 7.85 7.49 -10.67
N GLN A 55 6.55 7.31 -10.87
CA GLN A 55 5.88 6.00 -10.91
C GLN A 55 6.56 4.98 -11.83
N LYS A 56 7.09 5.44 -12.94
CA LYS A 56 7.81 4.62 -13.90
C LYS A 56 8.97 3.83 -13.26
N TRP A 57 9.61 4.41 -12.23
CA TRP A 57 10.81 3.84 -11.62
C TRP A 57 10.54 3.19 -10.25
N MET A 58 9.30 3.25 -9.77
CA MET A 58 8.96 2.83 -8.41
C MET A 58 9.38 1.40 -8.10
N LEU A 59 9.03 0.44 -8.95
CA LEU A 59 9.36 -0.96 -8.70
C LEU A 59 10.86 -1.20 -8.72
N LYS A 60 11.57 -0.58 -9.64
CA LYS A 60 13.04 -0.70 -9.72
C LYS A 60 13.72 -0.15 -8.48
N GLU A 61 13.30 1.02 -8.01
CA GLU A 61 13.89 1.62 -6.83
C GLU A 61 13.57 0.82 -5.58
N THR A 62 12.36 0.29 -5.48
CA THR A 62 11.98 -0.56 -4.35
C THR A 62 12.80 -1.85 -4.33
N GLU A 63 13.07 -2.43 -5.50
CA GLU A 63 13.90 -3.62 -5.62
C GLU A 63 15.30 -3.42 -5.03
N LYS A 64 15.85 -2.22 -5.18
CA LYS A 64 17.19 -1.88 -4.65
C LYS A 64 17.21 -1.66 -3.15
N ALA A 65 16.06 -1.44 -2.51
CA ALA A 65 16.02 -1.21 -1.07
C ALA A 65 16.53 -2.42 -0.31
N GLU A 66 17.42 -2.20 0.66
CA GLU A 66 18.05 -3.29 1.41
C GLU A 66 17.14 -3.87 2.48
N ASN A 67 16.35 -3.02 3.13
CA ASN A 67 15.52 -3.43 4.25
C ASN A 67 14.07 -3.62 3.80
N LYS A 68 13.77 -4.84 3.38
CA LYS A 68 12.42 -5.25 2.99
C LYS A 68 12.24 -6.73 3.25
N PRO A 69 11.00 -7.23 3.32
CA PRO A 69 10.77 -8.68 3.46
C PRO A 69 11.44 -9.45 2.34
N GLU A 70 12.00 -10.61 2.66
CA GLU A 70 12.82 -11.39 1.73
C GLU A 70 12.15 -11.66 0.39
N LYS A 71 10.86 -12.00 0.41
CA LYS A 71 10.12 -12.35 -0.81
C LYS A 71 9.22 -11.22 -1.29
N PHE A 72 9.48 -9.99 -0.85
CA PHE A 72 8.60 -8.87 -1.13
C PHE A 72 8.39 -8.65 -2.64
N MET A 73 9.47 -8.47 -3.39
CA MET A 73 9.36 -8.19 -4.83
C MET A 73 8.73 -9.35 -5.59
N ARG A 74 9.08 -10.57 -5.23
CA ARG A 74 8.48 -11.76 -5.83
C ARG A 74 6.96 -11.77 -5.63
N ASN A 75 6.51 -11.47 -4.41
CA ASN A 75 5.08 -11.44 -4.09
C ASN A 75 4.37 -10.29 -4.80
N ILE A 76 5.02 -9.13 -4.92
CA ILE A 76 4.48 -7.99 -5.67
C ILE A 76 4.23 -8.39 -7.14
N HIS A 77 5.21 -9.01 -7.79
CA HIS A 77 5.07 -9.43 -9.19
C HIS A 77 4.00 -10.50 -9.36
N LYS A 78 3.88 -11.42 -8.41
CA LYS A 78 2.81 -12.41 -8.42
C LYS A 78 1.43 -11.77 -8.27
N LEU A 79 1.32 -10.79 -7.38
CA LEU A 79 0.06 -10.08 -7.16
C LEU A 79 -0.38 -9.32 -8.41
N LEU A 80 0.55 -8.66 -9.10
CA LEU A 80 0.26 -8.01 -10.38
C LEU A 80 -0.31 -8.97 -11.40
N LYS A 81 0.21 -10.19 -11.42
CA LYS A 81 -0.19 -11.21 -12.39
C LYS A 81 -1.53 -11.85 -12.03
N ASN A 82 -1.72 -12.20 -10.76
CA ASN A 82 -2.83 -13.07 -10.33
C ASN A 82 -3.95 -12.35 -9.59
N ARG A 83 -3.70 -11.19 -9.01
CA ARG A 83 -4.67 -10.40 -8.23
C ARG A 83 -5.36 -11.22 -7.13
N LYS A 84 -4.63 -12.13 -6.48
CA LYS A 84 -5.18 -13.01 -5.45
C LYS A 84 -5.18 -12.35 -4.08
N PRO A 85 -6.32 -12.33 -3.37
CA PRO A 85 -6.38 -11.76 -2.02
C PRO A 85 -5.38 -12.40 -1.05
N LYS A 86 -5.09 -13.69 -1.17
CA LYS A 86 -4.11 -14.38 -0.32
C LYS A 86 -2.71 -13.80 -0.46
N LEU A 87 -2.30 -13.41 -1.68
CA LEU A 87 -1.00 -12.77 -1.89
C LEU A 87 -0.96 -11.40 -1.23
N MET A 88 -2.04 -10.65 -1.36
CA MET A 88 -2.15 -9.33 -0.72
C MET A 88 -2.05 -9.46 0.80
N GLU A 89 -2.74 -10.44 1.39
CA GLU A 89 -2.64 -10.73 2.82
C GLU A 89 -1.22 -11.10 3.24
N ARG A 90 -0.52 -11.89 2.44
CA ARG A 90 0.86 -12.28 2.74
C ARG A 90 1.78 -11.05 2.74
N ILE A 91 1.66 -10.20 1.74
CA ILE A 91 2.45 -8.98 1.67
C ILE A 91 2.15 -8.08 2.87
N TYR A 92 0.88 -7.91 3.20
CA TYR A 92 0.46 -7.11 4.34
C TYR A 92 1.04 -7.64 5.66
N SER A 93 0.95 -8.94 5.89
CA SER A 93 1.50 -9.57 7.09
C SER A 93 3.01 -9.39 7.19
N ASP A 94 3.72 -9.55 6.08
CA ASP A 94 5.17 -9.37 6.06
C ASP A 94 5.55 -7.92 6.40
N LEU A 95 4.80 -6.94 5.88
CA LEU A 95 5.03 -5.53 6.20
C LEU A 95 4.72 -5.23 7.67
N LYS A 96 3.64 -5.79 8.21
CA LYS A 96 3.33 -5.63 9.64
C LYS A 96 4.42 -6.20 10.53
N ASN A 97 5.01 -7.33 10.15
CA ASN A 97 6.06 -7.97 10.92
C ASN A 97 7.35 -7.16 10.97
N MET A 98 7.52 -6.18 10.10
CA MET A 98 8.64 -5.24 10.15
C MET A 98 8.52 -4.24 11.28
N LYS A 99 7.33 -4.10 11.89
CA LYS A 99 7.06 -3.19 13.02
C LYS A 99 7.45 -1.75 12.71
N LEU A 100 7.01 -1.25 11.57
CA LEU A 100 7.35 0.09 11.09
C LEU A 100 6.65 1.21 11.88
N CYS A 101 5.53 0.90 12.51
CA CYS A 101 4.77 1.83 13.35
C CYS A 101 3.73 1.07 14.15
N ASP A 102 3.13 1.75 15.14
CA ASP A 102 1.97 1.25 15.85
C ASP A 102 0.74 1.58 15.00
N PHE A 103 0.03 0.56 14.54
CA PHE A 103 -1.15 0.76 13.72
C PHE A 103 -2.28 -0.14 14.20
N ASP A 104 -3.41 0.49 14.55
CA ASP A 104 -4.64 -0.21 14.91
C ASP A 104 -5.49 -0.38 13.65
N GLU A 105 -5.58 -1.61 13.16
CA GLU A 105 -6.33 -1.92 11.94
C GLU A 105 -7.80 -1.54 12.02
N THR A 106 -8.39 -1.53 13.22
CA THR A 106 -9.80 -1.18 13.37
C THR A 106 -10.08 0.30 13.09
N LYS A 107 -9.03 1.13 13.06
CA LYS A 107 -9.13 2.57 12.84
C LYS A 107 -8.70 3.00 11.44
N TRP A 108 -8.54 2.08 10.51
CA TRP A 108 -8.08 2.42 9.18
C TRP A 108 -8.97 3.47 8.48
N GLY A 109 -10.26 3.41 8.72
CA GLY A 109 -11.21 4.33 8.09
C GLY A 109 -10.96 5.78 8.43
N THR A 110 -10.57 6.07 9.67
CA THR A 110 -10.26 7.43 10.11
C THR A 110 -9.13 8.03 9.28
N PHE A 111 -8.03 7.31 9.13
CA PHE A 111 -6.88 7.78 8.35
C PHE A 111 -7.19 7.83 6.85
N PHE A 112 -7.91 6.85 6.35
CA PHE A 112 -8.27 6.77 4.94
C PHE A 112 -9.13 7.97 4.53
N HIS A 113 -10.17 8.25 5.29
CA HIS A 113 -11.06 9.37 5.01
C HIS A 113 -10.36 10.72 5.13
N LYS A 114 -9.47 10.86 6.12
CA LYS A 114 -8.67 12.07 6.27
C LYS A 114 -7.88 12.36 5.00
N ASP A 115 -7.28 11.34 4.40
CA ASP A 115 -6.46 11.51 3.21
C ASP A 115 -7.26 11.79 1.95
N ILE A 116 -8.53 11.39 1.91
CA ILE A 116 -9.40 11.60 0.75
C ILE A 116 -10.20 12.90 0.87
N GLU A 117 -10.85 13.12 2.02
CA GLU A 117 -11.87 14.15 2.15
C GLU A 117 -11.38 15.47 2.70
N THR A 118 -10.33 15.47 3.52
CA THR A 118 -9.94 16.66 4.27
C THR A 118 -8.54 17.18 3.95
N THR A 119 -7.82 16.52 3.08
CA THR A 119 -6.44 16.92 2.74
C THR A 119 -6.36 18.37 2.28
N TRP A 120 -7.23 18.78 1.36
CA TRP A 120 -7.23 20.14 0.84
C TRP A 120 -7.63 21.19 1.88
N MET A 121 -8.51 20.80 2.83
CA MET A 121 -8.96 21.70 3.90
C MET A 121 -7.88 21.95 4.93
N GLN A 122 -7.01 20.98 5.15
CA GLN A 122 -5.97 21.04 6.18
C GLN A 122 -4.61 21.47 5.61
N HIS A 123 -4.55 21.76 4.33
CA HIS A 123 -3.31 22.13 3.61
C HIS A 123 -2.23 21.06 3.74
N GLU A 124 -2.60 19.81 3.96
CA GLU A 124 -1.67 18.69 3.98
C GLU A 124 -1.45 18.15 2.57
N PRO A 125 -0.26 17.61 2.24
CA PRO A 125 -0.05 16.99 0.95
C PRO A 125 -0.99 15.79 0.76
N TYR A 126 -1.45 15.58 -0.47
CA TYR A 126 -2.20 14.38 -0.81
C TYR A 126 -1.33 13.15 -0.53
N ILE A 127 -1.96 12.07 -0.03
CA ILE A 127 -1.21 10.87 0.42
C ILE A 127 -0.29 10.32 -0.68
N ALA A 128 -0.70 10.36 -1.92
CA ALA A 128 0.12 9.85 -3.02
C ALA A 128 1.35 10.72 -3.30
N ASP A 129 1.38 11.95 -2.80
CA ASP A 129 2.48 12.89 -2.99
C ASP A 129 3.50 12.85 -1.83
N LEU A 130 3.23 12.07 -0.80
CA LEU A 130 4.17 11.89 0.30
C LEU A 130 5.35 11.04 -0.13
#